data_c95b981652d2a8b54b32c42493706d9e
#
_entry.id   c95b981652d2a8b54b32c42493706d9e
#
_cell.length_a   1.000
_cell.length_b   1.000
_cell.length_c   1.000
_cell.angle_alpha   90.00
_cell.angle_beta   90.00
_cell.angle_gamma   90.00
#
_symmetry.space_group_name_H-M   'P 1'
#
loop_
_entity.id
_entity.type
_entity.pdbx_description
1 polymer ?
#
loop_
_entity_poly.entity_id
_entity_poly.type
_entity_poly.pdbx_seq_one_letter_code
_entity_poly.pdbx_strand_id
1 'polypeptide(L)'
;MVAYSLPKKLLHWYAVVAAASVSLLICSGGLVTSHEAGMAVPDWPNTFGYNMFLFPVSRWVGGVLFEHTHRLIASTVGLLTVILCVALFVIEDRRWVKTLGLIAVGAVVAQGILGGLRVTENNAVLGLFHGCLAQGFFALMATIALVTSRFWERLERAGTEPRADGEQKRKSAAANQSLITSHQSLLTSCRRWVVVVTGMVFLQLVLGASMRHSHAGLSIPDFPLNYGHLFPPLDAASIDKINQARGAAAQPYTSAWLILLQYVHRIWAVLIVAGLVFTAVRLLRNRFLPLFFRRCASVWILLVFVQFCLGAWTVLSNKAADIATAHVFCGALTLMLGVLLAVSLSGLLHYSHKVLSHSSLSRSIELGTV
;
A
#
# COMPACT_ATOMS: atom_id res chain seq x y z
N MET A 1 -9.24 -24.64 -24.35
CA MET A 1 -8.94 -23.32 -23.68
C MET A 1 -10.23 -22.54 -23.54
N VAL A 2 -10.80 -22.42 -22.35
CA VAL A 2 -11.93 -21.48 -22.15
C VAL A 2 -11.35 -20.07 -22.29
N ALA A 3 -11.79 -19.33 -23.31
CA ALA A 3 -11.32 -17.98 -23.55
C ALA A 3 -11.71 -17.08 -22.37
N TYR A 4 -10.79 -16.25 -21.90
CA TYR A 4 -11.05 -15.19 -20.93
C TYR A 4 -12.13 -14.27 -21.52
N SER A 5 -13.35 -14.34 -20.99
CA SER A 5 -14.52 -13.70 -21.59
C SER A 5 -14.35 -12.18 -21.67
N LEU A 6 -14.94 -11.56 -22.69
CA LEU A 6 -14.88 -10.11 -22.87
C LEU A 6 -15.35 -9.35 -21.61
N PRO A 7 -16.48 -9.73 -20.93
CA PRO A 7 -16.89 -9.08 -19.69
C PRO A 7 -15.83 -9.13 -18.58
N LYS A 8 -15.17 -10.27 -18.36
CA LYS A 8 -14.10 -10.41 -17.36
C LYS A 8 -12.88 -9.55 -17.69
N LYS A 9 -12.55 -9.42 -18.98
CA LYS A 9 -11.47 -8.53 -19.45
C LYS A 9 -11.81 -7.07 -19.19
N LEU A 10 -13.03 -6.65 -19.48
CA LEU A 10 -13.49 -5.28 -19.20
C LEU A 10 -13.51 -4.98 -17.71
N LEU A 11 -14.01 -5.90 -16.88
CA LEU A 11 -14.00 -5.79 -15.42
C LEU A 11 -12.58 -5.60 -14.88
N HIS A 12 -11.61 -6.40 -15.35
CA HIS A 12 -10.20 -6.25 -14.93
C HIS A 12 -9.65 -4.86 -15.28
N TRP A 13 -9.82 -4.40 -16.52
CA TRP A 13 -9.33 -3.09 -16.92
C TRP A 13 -10.03 -1.96 -16.18
N TYR A 14 -11.32 -2.09 -15.90
CA TYR A 14 -12.03 -1.15 -15.07
C TYR A 14 -11.46 -1.09 -13.64
N ALA A 15 -11.16 -2.25 -13.03
CA ALA A 15 -10.51 -2.31 -11.72
C ALA A 15 -9.10 -1.67 -11.74
N VAL A 16 -8.34 -1.85 -12.82
CA VAL A 16 -7.02 -1.19 -13.00
C VAL A 16 -7.19 0.33 -13.07
N VAL A 17 -8.15 0.83 -13.87
CA VAL A 17 -8.43 2.27 -13.97
C VAL A 17 -8.88 2.84 -12.62
N ALA A 18 -9.76 2.14 -11.90
CA ALA A 18 -10.19 2.56 -10.57
C ALA A 18 -9.01 2.60 -9.57
N ALA A 19 -8.13 1.60 -9.58
CA ALA A 19 -6.91 1.61 -8.74
C ALA A 19 -5.95 2.75 -9.14
N ALA A 20 -5.77 3.01 -10.43
CA ALA A 20 -4.97 4.14 -10.91
C ALA A 20 -5.56 5.50 -10.49
N SER A 21 -6.89 5.63 -10.48
CA SER A 21 -7.56 6.85 -9.99
C SER A 21 -7.32 7.08 -8.50
N VAL A 22 -7.24 6.02 -7.68
CA VAL A 22 -6.85 6.15 -6.27
C VAL A 22 -5.42 6.64 -6.12
N SER A 23 -4.49 6.22 -7.00
CA SER A 23 -3.10 6.73 -6.98
C SER A 23 -3.04 8.25 -7.24
N LEU A 24 -3.83 8.75 -8.19
CA LEU A 24 -3.97 10.20 -8.43
C LEU A 24 -4.59 10.92 -7.22
N LEU A 25 -5.57 10.31 -6.57
CA LEU A 25 -6.19 10.85 -5.36
C LEU A 25 -5.17 10.97 -4.21
N ILE A 26 -4.29 9.98 -4.01
CA ILE A 26 -3.21 10.03 -3.01
C ILE A 26 -2.24 11.18 -3.33
N CYS A 27 -1.83 11.34 -4.59
CA CYS A 27 -0.99 12.46 -5.00
C CYS A 27 -1.66 13.81 -4.73
N SER A 28 -2.92 13.95 -5.12
CA SER A 28 -3.71 15.17 -4.85
C SER A 28 -3.81 15.46 -3.35
N GLY A 29 -4.13 14.47 -2.50
CA GLY A 29 -4.15 14.63 -1.04
C GLY A 29 -2.78 14.93 -0.45
N GLY A 30 -1.72 14.39 -1.05
CA GLY A 30 -0.34 14.74 -0.75
C GLY A 30 -0.06 16.23 -0.97
N LEU A 31 -0.47 16.78 -2.11
CA LEU A 31 -0.33 18.21 -2.43
C LEU A 31 -1.16 19.08 -1.48
N VAL A 32 -2.43 18.71 -1.21
CA VAL A 32 -3.27 19.42 -0.22
C VAL A 32 -2.54 19.60 1.11
N THR A 33 -1.95 18.51 1.63
CA THR A 33 -1.26 18.56 2.92
C THR A 33 0.09 19.28 2.83
N SER A 34 0.82 19.14 1.72
CA SER A 34 2.15 19.77 1.52
C SER A 34 2.05 21.30 1.36
N HIS A 35 0.92 21.78 0.83
CA HIS A 35 0.62 23.23 0.73
C HIS A 35 -0.18 23.75 1.91
N GLU A 36 -0.34 22.96 2.98
CA GLU A 36 -1.14 23.33 4.17
C GLU A 36 -2.59 23.74 3.81
N ALA A 37 -3.08 23.26 2.67
CA ALA A 37 -4.36 23.63 2.09
C ALA A 37 -5.55 22.82 2.61
N GLY A 38 -5.35 21.91 3.55
CA GLY A 38 -6.38 20.96 3.99
C GLY A 38 -7.52 21.55 4.83
N MET A 39 -7.51 22.87 5.02
CA MET A 39 -8.55 23.67 5.72
C MET A 39 -8.93 24.91 4.89
N ALA A 40 -8.55 24.95 3.60
CA ALA A 40 -8.84 26.10 2.74
C ALA A 40 -10.34 26.23 2.39
N VAL A 41 -11.10 25.12 2.49
CA VAL A 41 -12.54 25.07 2.30
C VAL A 41 -13.20 24.59 3.59
N PRO A 42 -13.83 25.48 4.37
CA PRO A 42 -14.22 25.19 5.76
C PRO A 42 -15.48 24.33 5.90
N ASP A 43 -16.26 24.17 4.85
CA ASP A 43 -17.53 23.43 4.83
C ASP A 43 -17.44 22.09 4.09
N TRP A 44 -18.33 21.17 4.46
CA TRP A 44 -18.49 19.87 3.83
C TRP A 44 -19.93 19.37 4.02
N PRO A 45 -20.59 18.80 3.00
CA PRO A 45 -20.10 18.44 1.66
C PRO A 45 -20.08 19.59 0.63
N ASN A 46 -20.41 20.79 1.03
CA ASN A 46 -20.41 21.98 0.20
C ASN A 46 -19.00 22.58 0.01
N THR A 47 -18.92 23.64 -0.80
CA THR A 47 -17.72 24.47 -0.99
C THR A 47 -18.14 25.93 -0.90
N PHE A 48 -17.88 26.59 0.22
CA PHE A 48 -18.32 27.95 0.54
C PHE A 48 -19.84 28.17 0.32
N GLY A 49 -20.64 27.20 0.79
CA GLY A 49 -22.10 27.20 0.65
C GLY A 49 -22.62 26.77 -0.74
N TYR A 50 -21.77 26.67 -1.75
CA TYR A 50 -22.15 26.18 -3.08
C TYR A 50 -22.20 24.64 -3.10
N ASN A 51 -23.02 24.10 -3.99
CA ASN A 51 -22.87 22.70 -4.38
C ASN A 51 -21.44 22.50 -4.91
N MET A 52 -20.73 21.49 -4.39
CA MET A 52 -19.33 21.22 -4.72
C MET A 52 -19.07 21.12 -6.22
N PHE A 53 -19.98 20.54 -6.99
CA PHE A 53 -19.84 20.37 -8.45
C PHE A 53 -20.15 21.63 -9.26
N LEU A 54 -20.76 22.65 -8.65
CA LEU A 54 -21.15 23.91 -9.28
C LEU A 54 -20.33 25.11 -8.76
N PHE A 55 -19.27 24.84 -7.98
CA PHE A 55 -18.43 25.91 -7.44
C PHE A 55 -17.66 26.64 -8.56
N PRO A 56 -17.72 27.98 -8.63
CA PRO A 56 -17.18 28.74 -9.74
C PRO A 56 -15.66 28.56 -9.92
N VAL A 57 -15.22 28.18 -11.13
CA VAL A 57 -13.78 27.97 -11.46
C VAL A 57 -12.94 29.22 -11.22
N SER A 58 -13.51 30.42 -11.36
CA SER A 58 -12.82 31.69 -11.09
C SER A 58 -12.36 31.84 -9.63
N ARG A 59 -12.91 31.05 -8.71
CA ARG A 59 -12.55 31.03 -7.27
C ARG A 59 -11.55 29.92 -6.90
N TRP A 60 -11.07 29.13 -7.86
CA TRP A 60 -10.11 28.05 -7.63
C TRP A 60 -8.70 28.64 -7.56
N VAL A 61 -8.36 29.28 -6.45
CA VAL A 61 -7.08 29.94 -6.24
C VAL A 61 -6.42 29.48 -4.96
N GLY A 62 -5.09 29.44 -4.94
CA GLY A 62 -4.31 29.09 -3.75
C GLY A 62 -4.69 27.73 -3.15
N GLY A 63 -4.89 27.67 -1.83
CA GLY A 63 -5.27 26.45 -1.11
C GLY A 63 -6.60 25.85 -1.58
N VAL A 64 -7.56 26.70 -1.98
CA VAL A 64 -8.88 26.25 -2.48
C VAL A 64 -8.71 25.39 -3.73
N LEU A 65 -7.79 25.74 -4.64
CA LEU A 65 -7.52 24.93 -5.84
C LEU A 65 -7.13 23.51 -5.48
N PHE A 66 -6.21 23.34 -4.52
CA PHE A 66 -5.74 22.00 -4.13
C PHE A 66 -6.83 21.20 -3.41
N GLU A 67 -7.49 21.79 -2.42
CA GLU A 67 -8.49 21.09 -1.61
C GLU A 67 -9.74 20.77 -2.43
N HIS A 68 -10.26 21.73 -3.18
CA HIS A 68 -11.47 21.53 -4.00
C HIS A 68 -11.24 20.48 -5.11
N THR A 69 -10.08 20.56 -5.82
CA THR A 69 -9.71 19.53 -6.82
C THR A 69 -9.60 18.15 -6.19
N HIS A 70 -9.02 18.04 -4.99
CA HIS A 70 -8.94 16.77 -4.25
C HIS A 70 -10.32 16.20 -3.97
N ARG A 71 -11.29 17.04 -3.54
CA ARG A 71 -12.68 16.62 -3.28
C ARG A 71 -13.39 16.11 -4.55
N LEU A 72 -13.19 16.76 -5.70
CA LEU A 72 -13.76 16.32 -6.97
C LEU A 72 -13.18 14.98 -7.43
N ILE A 73 -11.85 14.80 -7.33
CA ILE A 73 -11.21 13.52 -7.62
C ILE A 73 -11.72 12.45 -6.65
N ALA A 74 -11.86 12.75 -5.36
CA ALA A 74 -12.39 11.82 -4.36
C ALA A 74 -13.82 11.37 -4.69
N SER A 75 -14.69 12.29 -5.10
CA SER A 75 -16.06 11.97 -5.52
C SER A 75 -16.09 11.06 -6.75
N THR A 76 -15.21 11.32 -7.73
CA THR A 76 -15.04 10.48 -8.91
C THR A 76 -14.58 9.08 -8.53
N VAL A 77 -13.57 8.96 -7.66
CA VAL A 77 -13.07 7.66 -7.15
C VAL A 77 -14.18 6.93 -6.39
N GLY A 78 -14.98 7.64 -5.60
CA GLY A 78 -16.15 7.07 -4.91
C GLY A 78 -17.14 6.45 -5.90
N LEU A 79 -17.50 7.19 -6.95
CA LEU A 79 -18.40 6.71 -8.01
C LEU A 79 -17.81 5.49 -8.74
N LEU A 80 -16.52 5.53 -9.12
CA LEU A 80 -15.84 4.41 -9.77
C LEU A 80 -15.83 3.17 -8.88
N THR A 81 -15.68 3.33 -7.56
CA THR A 81 -15.70 2.22 -6.60
C THR A 81 -17.07 1.58 -6.50
N VAL A 82 -18.16 2.37 -6.49
CA VAL A 82 -19.53 1.84 -6.47
C VAL A 82 -19.82 1.08 -7.76
N ILE A 83 -19.49 1.64 -8.93
CA ILE A 83 -19.66 0.97 -10.23
C ILE A 83 -18.85 -0.33 -10.28
N LEU A 84 -17.59 -0.33 -9.78
CA LEU A 84 -16.77 -1.54 -9.68
C LEU A 84 -17.47 -2.61 -8.83
N CYS A 85 -18.00 -2.24 -7.69
CA CYS A 85 -18.72 -3.18 -6.82
C CYS A 85 -19.92 -3.81 -7.54
N VAL A 86 -20.75 -3.01 -8.20
CA VAL A 86 -21.88 -3.51 -9.00
C VAL A 86 -21.41 -4.45 -10.12
N ALA A 87 -20.35 -4.06 -10.85
CA ALA A 87 -19.77 -4.90 -11.91
C ALA A 87 -19.22 -6.24 -11.39
N LEU A 88 -18.61 -6.24 -10.19
CA LEU A 88 -18.20 -7.46 -9.52
C LEU A 88 -19.39 -8.37 -9.17
N PHE A 89 -20.52 -7.82 -8.73
CA PHE A 89 -21.70 -8.62 -8.43
C PHE A 89 -22.33 -9.24 -9.68
N VAL A 90 -22.27 -8.57 -10.82
CA VAL A 90 -22.85 -9.02 -12.09
C VAL A 90 -21.95 -10.02 -12.82
N ILE A 91 -20.63 -9.78 -12.86
CA ILE A 91 -19.72 -10.48 -13.76
C ILE A 91 -18.90 -11.56 -13.04
N GLU A 92 -18.62 -11.39 -11.72
CA GLU A 92 -17.74 -12.27 -10.97
C GLU A 92 -18.54 -13.39 -10.29
N ASP A 93 -18.04 -14.63 -10.35
CA ASP A 93 -18.69 -15.79 -9.73
C ASP A 93 -18.22 -16.03 -8.28
N ARG A 94 -16.99 -15.61 -7.97
CA ARG A 94 -16.32 -15.86 -6.68
C ARG A 94 -16.87 -14.95 -5.60
N ARG A 95 -17.54 -15.51 -4.59
CA ARG A 95 -18.15 -14.74 -3.48
C ARG A 95 -17.16 -13.86 -2.74
N TRP A 96 -15.95 -14.37 -2.48
CA TRP A 96 -14.93 -13.61 -1.77
C TRP A 96 -14.46 -12.35 -2.52
N VAL A 97 -14.47 -12.37 -3.87
CA VAL A 97 -14.13 -11.19 -4.68
C VAL A 97 -15.26 -10.15 -4.61
N LYS A 98 -16.52 -10.60 -4.61
CA LYS A 98 -17.68 -9.70 -4.37
C LYS A 98 -17.59 -9.03 -3.01
N THR A 99 -17.17 -9.77 -1.98
CA THR A 99 -16.94 -9.22 -0.63
C THR A 99 -15.86 -8.15 -0.62
N LEU A 100 -14.76 -8.30 -1.40
CA LEU A 100 -13.76 -7.23 -1.54
C LEU A 100 -14.38 -5.95 -2.13
N GLY A 101 -15.31 -6.07 -3.08
CA GLY A 101 -16.06 -4.94 -3.61
C GLY A 101 -16.88 -4.21 -2.54
N LEU A 102 -17.59 -4.94 -1.67
CA LEU A 102 -18.34 -4.36 -0.54
C LEU A 102 -17.40 -3.66 0.46
N ILE A 103 -16.27 -4.30 0.80
CA ILE A 103 -15.27 -3.70 1.67
C ILE A 103 -14.72 -2.40 1.05
N ALA A 104 -14.50 -2.38 -0.26
CA ALA A 104 -14.04 -1.18 -0.95
C ALA A 104 -15.07 -0.03 -0.89
N VAL A 105 -16.37 -0.33 -1.06
CA VAL A 105 -17.44 0.66 -0.87
C VAL A 105 -17.50 1.15 0.57
N GLY A 106 -17.44 0.25 1.55
CA GLY A 106 -17.39 0.64 2.97
C GLY A 106 -16.18 1.53 3.29
N ALA A 107 -15.02 1.19 2.73
CA ALA A 107 -13.79 1.96 2.92
C ALA A 107 -13.87 3.35 2.26
N VAL A 108 -14.43 3.50 1.06
CA VAL A 108 -14.55 4.81 0.41
C VAL A 108 -15.57 5.70 1.10
N VAL A 109 -16.65 5.13 1.65
CA VAL A 109 -17.61 5.87 2.48
C VAL A 109 -16.93 6.36 3.77
N ALA A 110 -16.19 5.48 4.47
CA ALA A 110 -15.43 5.86 5.65
C ALA A 110 -14.39 6.96 5.34
N GLN A 111 -13.73 6.90 4.16
CA GLN A 111 -12.82 7.94 3.67
C GLN A 111 -13.52 9.29 3.49
N GLY A 112 -14.71 9.30 2.89
CA GLY A 112 -15.50 10.53 2.73
C GLY A 112 -15.86 11.15 4.09
N ILE A 113 -16.36 10.32 5.03
CA ILE A 113 -16.71 10.76 6.38
C ILE A 113 -15.49 11.31 7.13
N LEU A 114 -14.38 10.58 7.17
CA LEU A 114 -13.14 11.02 7.84
C LEU A 114 -12.58 12.30 7.21
N GLY A 115 -12.62 12.42 5.88
CA GLY A 115 -12.19 13.61 5.17
C GLY A 115 -13.06 14.83 5.47
N GLY A 116 -14.38 14.65 5.56
CA GLY A 116 -15.33 15.69 5.91
C GLY A 116 -15.21 16.12 7.37
N LEU A 117 -15.23 15.18 8.30
CA LEU A 117 -15.10 15.45 9.75
C LEU A 117 -13.75 16.09 10.10
N ARG A 118 -12.66 15.73 9.42
CA ARG A 118 -11.36 16.39 9.61
C ARG A 118 -11.48 17.90 9.42
N VAL A 119 -12.27 18.32 8.40
CA VAL A 119 -12.44 19.74 8.09
C VAL A 119 -13.41 20.39 9.08
N THR A 120 -14.60 19.82 9.29
CA THR A 120 -15.62 20.41 10.16
C THR A 120 -15.20 20.46 11.63
N GLU A 121 -14.45 19.46 12.11
CA GLU A 121 -13.96 19.37 13.50
C GLU A 121 -12.56 19.97 13.68
N ASN A 122 -11.91 20.43 12.63
CA ASN A 122 -10.52 20.91 12.63
C ASN A 122 -9.56 19.95 13.38
N ASN A 123 -9.69 18.64 13.13
CA ASN A 123 -9.03 17.60 13.91
C ASN A 123 -7.91 16.92 13.14
N ALA A 124 -6.66 17.14 13.55
CA ALA A 124 -5.47 16.53 12.95
C ALA A 124 -5.44 14.99 13.07
N VAL A 125 -6.02 14.42 14.15
CA VAL A 125 -6.05 12.97 14.38
C VAL A 125 -6.94 12.29 13.34
N LEU A 126 -8.07 12.89 12.97
CA LEU A 126 -8.92 12.40 11.87
C LEU A 126 -8.17 12.41 10.53
N GLY A 127 -7.30 13.42 10.32
CA GLY A 127 -6.42 13.48 9.14
C GLY A 127 -5.40 12.32 9.10
N LEU A 128 -4.86 11.94 10.26
CA LEU A 128 -3.97 10.78 10.38
C LEU A 128 -4.69 9.49 9.96
N PHE A 129 -5.87 9.22 10.51
CA PHE A 129 -6.66 8.03 10.17
C PHE A 129 -7.10 8.04 8.71
N HIS A 130 -7.55 9.18 8.18
CA HIS A 130 -7.88 9.35 6.77
C HIS A 130 -6.69 9.00 5.87
N GLY A 131 -5.50 9.50 6.16
CA GLY A 131 -4.28 9.21 5.41
C GLY A 131 -3.86 7.74 5.47
N CYS A 132 -3.93 7.10 6.63
CA CYS A 132 -3.60 5.67 6.79
C CYS A 132 -4.61 4.76 6.07
N LEU A 133 -5.90 5.04 6.21
CA LEU A 133 -6.96 4.29 5.54
C LEU A 133 -6.85 4.42 4.01
N ALA A 134 -6.45 5.59 3.48
CA ALA A 134 -6.24 5.80 2.05
C ALA A 134 -5.19 4.85 1.46
N GLN A 135 -4.11 4.55 2.21
CA GLN A 135 -3.07 3.61 1.79
C GLN A 135 -3.62 2.17 1.74
N GLY A 136 -4.40 1.77 2.75
CA GLY A 136 -5.08 0.47 2.78
C GLY A 136 -6.12 0.34 1.65
N PHE A 137 -6.88 1.39 1.39
CA PHE A 137 -7.85 1.44 0.30
C PHE A 137 -7.17 1.29 -1.07
N PHE A 138 -6.04 1.95 -1.29
CA PHE A 138 -5.25 1.79 -2.52
C PHE A 138 -4.78 0.34 -2.71
N ALA A 139 -4.22 -0.28 -1.67
CA ALA A 139 -3.80 -1.67 -1.71
C ALA A 139 -4.97 -2.63 -1.97
N LEU A 140 -6.16 -2.36 -1.41
CA LEU A 140 -7.39 -3.12 -1.67
C LEU A 140 -7.83 -3.01 -3.13
N MET A 141 -7.87 -1.81 -3.71
CA MET A 141 -8.26 -1.60 -5.11
C MET A 141 -7.28 -2.28 -6.07
N ALA A 142 -5.98 -2.21 -5.80
CA ALA A 142 -4.96 -2.92 -6.55
C ALA A 142 -5.09 -4.45 -6.40
N THR A 143 -5.50 -4.94 -5.23
CA THR A 143 -5.81 -6.36 -4.99
C THR A 143 -7.00 -6.83 -5.82
N ILE A 144 -8.09 -6.04 -5.91
CA ILE A 144 -9.24 -6.35 -6.76
C ILE A 144 -8.79 -6.43 -8.23
N ALA A 145 -7.96 -5.49 -8.70
CA ALA A 145 -7.39 -5.54 -10.04
C ALA A 145 -6.53 -6.81 -10.27
N LEU A 146 -5.71 -7.21 -9.27
CA LEU A 146 -4.90 -8.43 -9.36
C LEU A 146 -5.77 -9.68 -9.48
N VAL A 147 -6.76 -9.84 -8.59
CA VAL A 147 -7.55 -11.08 -8.53
C VAL A 147 -8.55 -11.23 -9.67
N THR A 148 -8.88 -10.14 -10.38
CA THR A 148 -9.67 -10.16 -11.60
C THR A 148 -8.81 -10.34 -12.86
N SER A 149 -7.47 -10.44 -12.75
CA SER A 149 -6.54 -10.53 -13.87
C SER A 149 -6.44 -11.94 -14.46
N ARG A 150 -5.95 -12.01 -15.70
CA ARG A 150 -5.58 -13.29 -16.35
C ARG A 150 -4.48 -14.05 -15.60
N PHE A 151 -3.60 -13.33 -14.90
CA PHE A 151 -2.57 -13.94 -14.07
C PHE A 151 -3.19 -14.76 -12.95
N TRP A 152 -4.18 -14.19 -12.25
CA TRP A 152 -4.88 -14.89 -11.17
C TRP A 152 -5.67 -16.10 -11.66
N GLU A 153 -6.40 -15.98 -12.78
CA GLU A 153 -7.08 -17.14 -13.39
C GLU A 153 -6.12 -18.28 -13.75
N ARG A 154 -4.95 -17.96 -14.29
CA ARG A 154 -3.93 -18.99 -14.58
C ARG A 154 -3.44 -19.66 -13.30
N LEU A 155 -3.29 -18.90 -12.23
CA LEU A 155 -2.90 -19.41 -10.93
C LEU A 155 -3.94 -20.40 -10.38
N GLU A 156 -5.23 -20.06 -10.51
CA GLU A 156 -6.35 -20.93 -10.12
C GLU A 156 -6.40 -22.22 -10.94
N ARG A 157 -6.29 -22.11 -12.27
CA ARG A 157 -6.32 -23.26 -13.17
C ARG A 157 -5.14 -24.21 -12.93
N ALA A 158 -3.96 -23.70 -12.73
CA ALA A 158 -2.78 -24.52 -12.41
C ALA A 158 -2.97 -25.37 -11.13
N GLY A 159 -3.89 -24.97 -10.26
CA GLY A 159 -4.28 -25.71 -9.05
C GLY A 159 -5.45 -26.66 -9.22
N THR A 160 -6.14 -26.67 -10.37
CA THR A 160 -7.34 -27.50 -10.60
C THR A 160 -7.17 -28.55 -11.68
N GLU A 161 -6.19 -28.42 -12.58
CA GLU A 161 -5.95 -29.43 -13.63
C GLU A 161 -5.22 -30.65 -13.04
N PRO A 162 -5.79 -31.88 -13.15
CA PRO A 162 -5.05 -33.09 -12.86
C PRO A 162 -3.89 -33.18 -13.87
N ARG A 163 -2.66 -33.29 -13.40
CA ARG A 163 -1.55 -33.65 -14.28
C ARG A 163 -1.82 -35.05 -14.86
N ALA A 164 -2.23 -35.08 -16.11
CA ALA A 164 -2.32 -36.29 -16.89
C ALA A 164 -0.91 -36.81 -17.23
N ASP A 165 -0.28 -37.51 -16.29
CA ASP A 165 1.01 -38.15 -16.51
C ASP A 165 0.99 -39.57 -15.96
N GLY A 166 1.07 -40.50 -16.96
CA GLY A 166 1.03 -41.93 -16.77
C GLY A 166 2.12 -42.53 -15.88
N GLU A 167 1.96 -43.77 -15.68
CA GLU A 167 2.59 -44.85 -14.95
C GLU A 167 4.11 -44.84 -14.73
N GLN A 168 4.88 -44.01 -15.44
CA GLN A 168 6.35 -43.95 -15.40
C GLN A 168 6.91 -43.22 -14.15
N LYS A 169 6.05 -42.49 -13.40
CA LYS A 169 6.46 -41.68 -12.25
C LYS A 169 6.34 -42.38 -10.89
N ARG A 170 5.94 -43.63 -10.82
CA ARG A 170 5.75 -44.35 -9.54
C ARG A 170 7.02 -44.53 -8.70
N LYS A 171 8.19 -44.67 -9.33
CA LYS A 171 9.48 -44.86 -8.62
C LYS A 171 10.17 -43.57 -8.18
N SER A 172 9.78 -42.41 -8.73
CA SER A 172 10.31 -41.10 -8.30
C SER A 172 9.44 -40.41 -7.22
N ALA A 173 8.38 -41.04 -6.76
CA ALA A 173 7.35 -40.41 -5.90
C ALA A 173 7.89 -40.01 -4.51
N ALA A 174 8.76 -40.78 -3.89
CA ALA A 174 9.30 -40.48 -2.56
C ALA A 174 10.32 -39.31 -2.64
N ALA A 175 11.22 -39.32 -3.61
CA ALA A 175 12.15 -38.23 -3.88
C ALA A 175 11.42 -36.93 -4.28
N ASN A 176 10.35 -37.06 -5.09
CA ASN A 176 9.48 -35.93 -5.44
C ASN A 176 8.71 -35.38 -4.22
N GLN A 177 8.30 -36.21 -3.28
CA GLN A 177 7.55 -35.78 -2.10
C GLN A 177 8.42 -34.91 -1.15
N SER A 178 9.68 -35.27 -0.94
CA SER A 178 10.64 -34.46 -0.15
C SER A 178 10.93 -33.11 -0.83
N LEU A 179 11.08 -33.09 -2.15
CA LEU A 179 11.26 -31.88 -2.94
C LEU A 179 10.03 -30.97 -2.89
N ILE A 180 8.83 -31.53 -2.99
CA ILE A 180 7.57 -30.79 -2.90
C ILE A 180 7.42 -30.16 -1.49
N THR A 181 7.68 -30.92 -0.43
CA THR A 181 7.59 -30.44 0.95
C THR A 181 8.61 -29.32 1.22
N SER A 182 9.85 -29.48 0.74
CA SER A 182 10.87 -28.45 0.86
C SER A 182 10.51 -27.17 0.09
N HIS A 183 9.92 -27.31 -1.11
CA HIS A 183 9.43 -26.20 -1.89
C HIS A 183 8.28 -25.44 -1.21
N GLN A 184 7.32 -26.15 -0.62
CA GLN A 184 6.22 -25.54 0.13
C GLN A 184 6.71 -24.80 1.39
N SER A 185 7.66 -25.37 2.13
CA SER A 185 8.23 -24.72 3.31
C SER A 185 8.94 -23.42 2.93
N LEU A 186 9.67 -23.43 1.80
CA LEU A 186 10.33 -22.24 1.27
C LEU A 186 9.34 -21.15 0.84
N LEU A 187 8.28 -21.52 0.14
CA LEU A 187 7.21 -20.59 -0.27
C LEU A 187 6.51 -19.98 0.96
N THR A 188 6.20 -20.81 1.96
CA THR A 188 5.59 -20.35 3.22
C THR A 188 6.50 -19.38 3.94
N SER A 189 7.80 -19.67 3.99
CA SER A 189 8.81 -18.75 4.56
C SER A 189 8.86 -17.44 3.78
N CYS A 190 8.90 -17.46 2.46
CA CYS A 190 8.88 -16.25 1.63
C CYS A 190 7.62 -15.41 1.90
N ARG A 191 6.43 -16.05 1.95
CA ARG A 191 5.18 -15.37 2.27
C ARG A 191 5.21 -14.71 3.64
N ARG A 192 5.70 -15.42 4.68
CA ARG A 192 5.82 -14.86 6.05
C ARG A 192 6.66 -13.58 6.06
N TRP A 193 7.83 -13.61 5.43
CA TRP A 193 8.70 -12.44 5.37
C TRP A 193 8.09 -11.29 4.58
N VAL A 194 7.43 -11.57 3.44
CA VAL A 194 6.70 -10.53 2.69
C VAL A 194 5.61 -9.90 3.56
N VAL A 195 4.82 -10.68 4.29
CA VAL A 195 3.77 -10.17 5.19
C VAL A 195 4.37 -9.33 6.32
N VAL A 196 5.44 -9.81 6.98
CA VAL A 196 6.11 -9.08 8.07
C VAL A 196 6.63 -7.74 7.56
N VAL A 197 7.39 -7.72 6.45
CA VAL A 197 7.96 -6.48 5.89
C VAL A 197 6.85 -5.54 5.41
N THR A 198 5.77 -6.06 4.83
CA THR A 198 4.60 -5.24 4.44
C THR A 198 3.93 -4.60 5.65
N GLY A 199 3.82 -5.33 6.77
CA GLY A 199 3.35 -4.79 8.05
C GLY A 199 4.28 -3.69 8.60
N MET A 200 5.60 -3.89 8.49
CA MET A 200 6.58 -2.87 8.86
C MET A 200 6.45 -1.60 8.00
N VAL A 201 6.23 -1.76 6.69
CA VAL A 201 5.97 -0.62 5.78
C VAL A 201 4.69 0.11 6.17
N PHE A 202 3.60 -0.61 6.52
CA PHE A 202 2.38 0.03 6.98
C PHE A 202 2.60 0.84 8.27
N LEU A 203 3.33 0.29 9.25
CA LEU A 203 3.70 1.02 10.47
C LEU A 203 4.54 2.27 10.16
N GLN A 204 5.46 2.19 9.18
CA GLN A 204 6.24 3.34 8.72
C GLN A 204 5.35 4.45 8.15
N LEU A 205 4.30 4.08 7.41
CA LEU A 205 3.33 5.05 6.88
C LEU A 205 2.53 5.71 8.03
N VAL A 206 2.18 4.96 9.08
CA VAL A 206 1.55 5.51 10.29
C VAL A 206 2.50 6.50 10.99
N LEU A 207 3.78 6.13 11.19
CA LEU A 207 4.78 7.03 11.77
C LEU A 207 4.97 8.29 10.92
N GLY A 208 5.05 8.16 9.59
CA GLY A 208 5.17 9.29 8.67
C GLY A 208 3.94 10.20 8.67
N ALA A 209 2.74 9.62 8.73
CA ALA A 209 1.51 10.38 8.86
C ALA A 209 1.44 11.10 10.21
N SER A 210 1.86 10.46 11.31
CA SER A 210 1.96 11.09 12.63
C SER A 210 2.91 12.29 12.61
N MET A 211 4.11 12.12 12.00
CA MET A 211 5.07 13.22 11.82
C MET A 211 4.47 14.39 11.02
N ARG A 212 3.71 14.08 9.98
CA ARG A 212 3.12 15.09 9.11
C ARG A 212 2.07 15.92 9.84
N HIS A 213 1.20 15.27 10.60
CA HIS A 213 0.11 15.91 11.34
C HIS A 213 0.57 16.61 12.63
N SER A 214 1.71 16.21 13.21
CA SER A 214 2.34 16.89 14.36
C SER A 214 3.40 17.92 13.95
N HIS A 215 3.57 18.20 12.64
CA HIS A 215 4.60 19.09 12.10
C HIS A 215 6.04 18.72 12.49
N ALA A 216 6.29 17.44 12.82
CA ALA A 216 7.59 16.93 13.26
C ALA A 216 8.61 16.72 12.12
N GLY A 217 8.22 16.89 10.85
CA GLY A 217 9.04 16.52 9.69
C GLY A 217 10.38 17.25 9.54
N LEU A 218 10.56 18.39 10.22
CA LEU A 218 11.82 19.15 10.29
C LEU A 218 12.27 19.39 11.73
N SER A 219 11.83 18.56 12.68
CA SER A 219 12.34 18.64 14.06
C SER A 219 13.82 18.31 14.14
N ILE A 220 14.36 17.52 13.20
CA ILE A 220 15.78 17.26 12.97
C ILE A 220 16.09 17.75 11.56
N PRO A 221 16.83 18.86 11.39
CA PRO A 221 17.02 19.51 10.11
C PRO A 221 18.12 18.89 9.24
N ASP A 222 19.03 18.13 9.82
CA ASP A 222 20.16 17.49 9.14
C ASP A 222 19.91 16.03 8.76
N PHE A 223 20.68 15.53 7.81
CA PHE A 223 20.69 14.13 7.36
C PHE A 223 22.10 13.79 6.84
N PRO A 224 22.66 12.61 7.16
CA PRO A 224 22.07 11.46 7.90
C PRO A 224 22.12 11.58 9.43
N LEU A 225 22.80 12.59 9.97
CA LEU A 225 22.96 12.80 11.40
C LEU A 225 21.72 13.45 12.03
N ASN A 226 21.76 13.65 13.37
CA ASN A 226 20.71 14.22 14.18
C ASN A 226 21.34 15.33 15.04
N TYR A 227 21.30 16.55 14.53
CA TYR A 227 22.03 17.70 15.10
C TYR A 227 23.54 17.45 15.21
N GLY A 228 24.13 16.84 14.15
CA GLY A 228 25.54 16.47 14.11
C GLY A 228 25.91 15.21 14.89
N HIS A 229 24.96 14.56 15.57
CA HIS A 229 25.18 13.35 16.38
C HIS A 229 24.49 12.12 15.80
N LEU A 230 24.95 10.92 16.21
CA LEU A 230 24.28 9.68 15.84
C LEU A 230 22.93 9.54 16.58
N PHE A 231 22.90 9.91 17.85
CA PHE A 231 21.69 9.95 18.68
C PHE A 231 21.27 11.42 18.89
N PRO A 232 19.99 11.77 18.70
CA PRO A 232 19.55 13.14 18.89
C PRO A 232 19.62 13.54 20.38
N PRO A 233 19.98 14.79 20.68
CA PRO A 233 19.90 15.31 22.04
C PRO A 233 18.42 15.44 22.47
N LEU A 234 18.08 14.88 23.64
CA LEU A 234 16.70 14.86 24.16
C LEU A 234 16.58 15.50 25.56
N ASP A 235 17.68 15.93 26.13
CA ASP A 235 17.69 16.59 27.43
C ASP A 235 17.17 18.05 27.32
N ALA A 236 16.60 18.56 28.40
CA ALA A 236 15.97 19.87 28.43
C ALA A 236 16.91 21.01 28.01
N ALA A 237 18.17 21.01 28.49
CA ALA A 237 19.13 22.06 28.19
C ALA A 237 19.50 22.12 26.70
N SER A 238 19.62 20.92 26.05
CA SER A 238 19.86 20.83 24.62
C SER A 238 18.66 21.31 23.82
N ILE A 239 17.43 20.94 24.22
CA ILE A 239 16.20 21.37 23.55
C ILE A 239 16.02 22.90 23.66
N ASP A 240 16.32 23.49 24.81
CA ASP A 240 16.27 24.94 24.96
C ASP A 240 17.24 25.66 24.03
N LYS A 241 18.48 25.17 23.90
CA LYS A 241 19.46 25.69 22.92
C LYS A 241 18.98 25.57 21.49
N ILE A 242 18.40 24.38 21.11
CA ILE A 242 17.83 24.16 19.80
C ILE A 242 16.70 25.16 19.54
N ASN A 243 15.80 25.36 20.50
CA ASN A 243 14.67 26.28 20.34
C ASN A 243 15.10 27.75 20.31
N GLN A 244 16.15 28.15 21.02
CA GLN A 244 16.76 29.48 20.88
C GLN A 244 17.29 29.69 19.45
N ALA A 245 18.03 28.72 18.87
CA ALA A 245 18.54 28.81 17.51
C ALA A 245 17.39 28.82 16.48
N ARG A 246 16.34 28.04 16.68
CA ARG A 246 15.14 28.00 15.82
C ARG A 246 14.36 29.29 15.88
N GLY A 247 14.20 29.89 17.09
CA GLY A 247 13.57 31.18 17.25
C GLY A 247 14.33 32.30 16.54
N ALA A 248 15.67 32.32 16.62
CA ALA A 248 16.51 33.26 15.90
C ALA A 248 16.41 33.13 14.37
N ALA A 249 16.08 31.91 13.89
CA ALA A 249 15.86 31.62 12.47
C ALA A 249 14.36 31.70 12.04
N ALA A 250 13.49 32.24 12.88
CA ALA A 250 12.02 32.31 12.69
C ALA A 250 11.40 30.93 12.32
N GLN A 251 11.93 29.85 12.89
CA GLN A 251 11.41 28.49 12.72
C GLN A 251 10.51 28.08 13.89
N PRO A 252 9.51 27.23 13.68
CA PRO A 252 8.67 26.70 14.76
C PRO A 252 9.50 25.99 15.82
N TYR A 253 9.15 26.12 17.10
CA TYR A 253 9.78 25.38 18.20
C TYR A 253 9.56 23.88 18.06
N THR A 254 10.50 23.11 18.61
CA THR A 254 10.43 21.66 18.66
C THR A 254 10.42 21.15 20.11
N SER A 255 10.15 19.86 20.28
CA SER A 255 10.15 19.20 21.59
C SER A 255 10.88 17.86 21.50
N ALA A 256 11.27 17.30 22.65
CA ALA A 256 11.87 15.97 22.72
C ALA A 256 11.02 14.91 22.00
N TRP A 257 9.70 14.98 22.15
CA TRP A 257 8.77 14.06 21.49
C TRP A 257 8.80 14.17 19.96
N LEU A 258 8.80 15.38 19.41
CA LEU A 258 8.84 15.59 17.95
C LEU A 258 10.17 15.13 17.35
N ILE A 259 11.27 15.40 18.05
CA ILE A 259 12.61 14.90 17.68
C ILE A 259 12.63 13.37 17.72
N LEU A 260 12.13 12.76 18.80
CA LEU A 260 12.07 11.32 18.97
C LEU A 260 11.21 10.66 17.88
N LEU A 261 10.06 11.23 17.56
CA LEU A 261 9.17 10.72 16.51
C LEU A 261 9.86 10.68 15.15
N GLN A 262 10.57 11.76 14.78
CA GLN A 262 11.33 11.79 13.53
C GLN A 262 12.50 10.81 13.55
N TYR A 263 13.21 10.69 14.66
CA TYR A 263 14.32 9.75 14.84
C TYR A 263 13.85 8.29 14.72
N VAL A 264 12.78 7.92 15.41
CA VAL A 264 12.17 6.59 15.32
C VAL A 264 11.75 6.28 13.88
N HIS A 265 11.14 7.22 13.17
CA HIS A 265 10.80 7.06 11.76
C HIS A 265 12.04 6.76 10.89
N ARG A 266 13.18 7.42 11.12
CA ARG A 266 14.44 7.17 10.39
C ARG A 266 15.02 5.78 10.70
N ILE A 267 15.07 5.38 11.98
CA ILE A 267 15.58 4.07 12.38
C ILE A 267 14.69 2.96 11.85
N TRP A 268 13.37 3.13 11.93
CA TRP A 268 12.42 2.16 11.39
C TRP A 268 12.56 1.99 9.87
N ALA A 269 12.83 3.08 9.15
CA ALA A 269 13.13 3.02 7.71
C ALA A 269 14.36 2.15 7.40
N VAL A 270 15.45 2.26 8.19
CA VAL A 270 16.64 1.42 8.02
C VAL A 270 16.31 -0.07 8.22
N LEU A 271 15.51 -0.40 9.25
CA LEU A 271 15.06 -1.77 9.50
C LEU A 271 14.22 -2.31 8.34
N ILE A 272 13.34 -1.47 7.76
CA ILE A 272 12.53 -1.83 6.58
C ILE A 272 13.45 -2.10 5.37
N VAL A 273 14.42 -1.24 5.10
CA VAL A 273 15.37 -1.45 3.99
C VAL A 273 16.07 -2.80 4.15
N ALA A 274 16.60 -3.11 5.33
CA ALA A 274 17.26 -4.37 5.60
C ALA A 274 16.33 -5.58 5.43
N GLY A 275 15.13 -5.53 6.02
CA GLY A 275 14.11 -6.60 5.93
C GLY A 275 13.60 -6.81 4.50
N LEU A 276 13.40 -5.71 3.76
CA LEU A 276 12.92 -5.76 2.38
C LEU A 276 13.99 -6.34 1.44
N VAL A 277 15.24 -5.88 1.54
CA VAL A 277 16.36 -6.41 0.75
C VAL A 277 16.55 -7.89 1.05
N PHE A 278 16.56 -8.29 2.32
CA PHE A 278 16.64 -9.71 2.72
C PHE A 278 15.51 -10.54 2.07
N THR A 279 14.27 -10.05 2.15
CA THR A 279 13.10 -10.75 1.60
C THR A 279 13.16 -10.83 0.07
N ALA A 280 13.50 -9.72 -0.58
CA ALA A 280 13.60 -9.66 -2.04
C ALA A 280 14.73 -10.56 -2.58
N VAL A 281 15.89 -10.60 -1.92
CA VAL A 281 16.98 -11.51 -2.28
C VAL A 281 16.54 -12.97 -2.19
N ARG A 282 15.76 -13.35 -1.15
CA ARG A 282 15.19 -14.70 -1.05
C ARG A 282 14.24 -15.03 -2.20
N LEU A 283 13.39 -14.08 -2.61
CA LEU A 283 12.49 -14.24 -3.77
C LEU A 283 13.29 -14.35 -5.08
N LEU A 284 14.32 -13.53 -5.27
CA LEU A 284 15.17 -13.54 -6.47
C LEU A 284 15.98 -14.83 -6.62
N ARG A 285 16.52 -15.37 -5.52
CA ARG A 285 17.31 -16.59 -5.50
C ARG A 285 16.45 -17.85 -5.64
N ASN A 286 15.15 -17.76 -5.42
CA ASN A 286 14.25 -18.89 -5.56
C ASN A 286 13.95 -19.16 -7.04
N ARG A 287 14.65 -20.15 -7.64
CA ARG A 287 14.54 -20.54 -9.06
C ARG A 287 13.19 -21.17 -9.40
N PHE A 288 12.46 -21.64 -8.40
CA PHE A 288 11.15 -22.28 -8.59
C PHE A 288 10.00 -21.27 -8.66
N LEU A 289 10.23 -20.02 -8.28
CA LEU A 289 9.22 -18.96 -8.38
C LEU A 289 9.06 -18.50 -9.84
N PRO A 290 7.81 -18.33 -10.32
CA PRO A 290 7.53 -17.68 -11.60
C PRO A 290 8.25 -16.34 -11.73
N LEU A 291 8.63 -15.98 -12.95
CA LEU A 291 9.35 -14.75 -13.27
C LEU A 291 8.63 -13.49 -12.75
N PHE A 292 7.30 -13.53 -12.67
CA PHE A 292 6.48 -12.47 -12.08
C PHE A 292 6.96 -12.07 -10.67
N PHE A 293 7.14 -13.05 -9.76
CA PHE A 293 7.58 -12.76 -8.37
C PHE A 293 8.99 -12.16 -8.31
N ARG A 294 9.89 -12.63 -9.17
CA ARG A 294 11.25 -12.10 -9.25
C ARG A 294 11.26 -10.66 -9.77
N ARG A 295 10.47 -10.35 -10.79
CA ARG A 295 10.30 -8.97 -11.29
C ARG A 295 9.69 -8.06 -10.22
N CYS A 296 8.65 -8.50 -9.52
CA CYS A 296 8.06 -7.75 -8.40
C CYS A 296 9.09 -7.51 -7.28
N ALA A 297 9.93 -8.50 -6.94
CA ALA A 297 10.98 -8.33 -5.94
C ALA A 297 12.03 -7.28 -6.37
N SER A 298 12.45 -7.26 -7.65
CA SER A 298 13.36 -6.24 -8.17
C SER A 298 12.73 -4.84 -8.13
N VAL A 299 11.46 -4.71 -8.52
CA VAL A 299 10.73 -3.43 -8.43
C VAL A 299 10.59 -2.99 -6.97
N TRP A 300 10.38 -3.91 -6.03
CA TRP A 300 10.26 -3.59 -4.61
C TRP A 300 11.55 -3.03 -4.02
N ILE A 301 12.73 -3.59 -4.41
CA ILE A 301 14.05 -3.04 -4.07
C ILE A 301 14.20 -1.62 -4.63
N LEU A 302 13.85 -1.42 -5.91
CA LEU A 302 13.94 -0.12 -6.54
C LEU A 302 13.06 0.91 -5.82
N LEU A 303 11.80 0.55 -5.51
CA LEU A 303 10.88 1.43 -4.80
C LEU A 303 11.41 1.84 -3.42
N VAL A 304 11.95 0.89 -2.62
CA VAL A 304 12.50 1.23 -1.30
C VAL A 304 13.75 2.09 -1.40
N PHE A 305 14.58 1.90 -2.42
CA PHE A 305 15.73 2.75 -2.67
C PHE A 305 15.29 4.18 -3.02
N VAL A 306 14.36 4.34 -3.97
CA VAL A 306 13.77 5.64 -4.32
C VAL A 306 13.12 6.30 -3.11
N GLN A 307 12.37 5.51 -2.32
CA GLN A 307 11.70 5.97 -1.10
C GLN A 307 12.70 6.53 -0.07
N PHE A 308 13.83 5.85 0.11
CA PHE A 308 14.90 6.30 1.01
C PHE A 308 15.49 7.63 0.53
N CYS A 309 15.82 7.73 -0.77
CA CYS A 309 16.35 8.96 -1.37
C CYS A 309 15.36 10.13 -1.25
N LEU A 310 14.07 9.89 -1.54
CA LEU A 310 13.02 10.90 -1.39
C LEU A 310 12.84 11.34 0.07
N GLY A 311 12.97 10.42 1.02
CA GLY A 311 12.92 10.72 2.46
C GLY A 311 14.05 11.63 2.90
N ALA A 312 15.28 11.34 2.49
CA ALA A 312 16.44 12.20 2.73
C ALA A 312 16.25 13.58 2.07
N TRP A 313 15.81 13.59 0.82
CA TRP A 313 15.60 14.84 0.07
C TRP A 313 14.46 15.68 0.65
N THR A 314 13.41 15.07 1.22
CA THR A 314 12.35 15.80 1.92
C THR A 314 12.90 16.65 3.06
N VAL A 315 13.87 16.14 3.82
CA VAL A 315 14.54 16.91 4.89
C VAL A 315 15.42 18.00 4.27
N LEU A 316 16.32 17.65 3.34
CA LEU A 316 17.30 18.57 2.73
C LEU A 316 16.66 19.67 1.91
N SER A 317 15.46 19.48 1.37
CA SER A 317 14.69 20.49 0.62
C SER A 317 13.76 21.34 1.48
N ASN A 318 13.86 21.27 2.82
CA ASN A 318 12.94 21.93 3.74
C ASN A 318 11.46 21.59 3.46
N LYS A 319 11.18 20.30 3.19
CA LYS A 319 9.84 19.78 2.87
C LYS A 319 9.24 20.38 1.59
N ALA A 320 10.03 20.54 0.50
CA ALA A 320 9.47 20.92 -0.79
C ALA A 320 8.21 20.07 -1.10
N ALA A 321 7.12 20.73 -1.49
CA ALA A 321 5.78 20.11 -1.54
C ALA A 321 5.69 18.94 -2.52
N ASP A 322 6.36 19.05 -3.67
CA ASP A 322 6.48 18.02 -4.69
C ASP A 322 7.27 16.80 -4.19
N ILE A 323 8.42 17.03 -3.55
CA ILE A 323 9.28 15.97 -2.99
C ILE A 323 8.57 15.24 -1.85
N ALA A 324 7.96 15.97 -0.91
CA ALA A 324 7.21 15.38 0.18
C ALA A 324 5.99 14.56 -0.34
N THR A 325 5.32 15.03 -1.38
CA THR A 325 4.22 14.31 -2.03
C THR A 325 4.71 13.06 -2.75
N ALA A 326 5.82 13.16 -3.49
CA ALA A 326 6.45 12.01 -4.16
C ALA A 326 6.89 10.94 -3.14
N HIS A 327 7.43 11.36 -1.98
CA HIS A 327 7.80 10.45 -0.88
C HIS A 327 6.58 9.69 -0.36
N VAL A 328 5.45 10.37 -0.10
CA VAL A 328 4.21 9.72 0.34
C VAL A 328 3.69 8.73 -0.71
N PHE A 329 3.68 9.13 -1.98
CA PHE A 329 3.20 8.29 -3.08
C PHE A 329 4.08 7.05 -3.31
N CYS A 330 5.39 7.20 -3.29
CA CYS A 330 6.32 6.08 -3.39
C CYS A 330 6.16 5.09 -2.22
N GLY A 331 5.88 5.59 -1.01
CA GLY A 331 5.51 4.78 0.16
C GLY A 331 4.23 3.96 -0.07
N ALA A 332 3.20 4.59 -0.67
CA ALA A 332 1.96 3.92 -1.05
C ALA A 332 2.19 2.77 -2.06
N LEU A 333 3.02 3.02 -3.08
CA LEU A 333 3.40 1.99 -4.06
C LEU A 333 4.19 0.84 -3.42
N THR A 334 5.07 1.15 -2.47
CA THR A 334 5.85 0.15 -1.73
C THR A 334 4.95 -0.75 -0.89
N LEU A 335 3.96 -0.18 -0.19
CA LEU A 335 2.94 -0.93 0.55
C LEU A 335 2.08 -1.78 -0.39
N MET A 336 1.54 -1.18 -1.44
CA MET A 336 0.70 -1.85 -2.43
C MET A 336 1.41 -3.08 -3.01
N LEU A 337 2.67 -2.93 -3.45
CA LEU A 337 3.42 -4.05 -4.03
C LEU A 337 3.68 -5.17 -3.02
N GLY A 338 3.95 -4.83 -1.76
CA GLY A 338 4.06 -5.80 -0.66
C GLY A 338 2.77 -6.59 -0.46
N VAL A 339 1.60 -5.92 -0.45
CA VAL A 339 0.28 -6.57 -0.36
C VAL A 339 0.03 -7.46 -1.56
N LEU A 340 0.29 -7.00 -2.79
CA LEU A 340 0.11 -7.80 -4.00
C LEU A 340 0.99 -9.05 -4.01
N LEU A 341 2.25 -8.95 -3.55
CA LEU A 341 3.15 -10.10 -3.37
C LEU A 341 2.61 -11.07 -2.33
N ALA A 342 2.16 -10.58 -1.17
CA ALA A 342 1.59 -11.42 -0.11
C ALA A 342 0.35 -12.18 -0.58
N VAL A 343 -0.57 -11.51 -1.27
CA VAL A 343 -1.79 -12.10 -1.84
C VAL A 343 -1.43 -13.13 -2.91
N SER A 344 -0.51 -12.80 -3.84
CA SER A 344 -0.09 -13.70 -4.91
C SER A 344 0.59 -14.97 -4.39
N LEU A 345 1.47 -14.85 -3.37
CA LEU A 345 2.11 -16.00 -2.70
C LEU A 345 1.09 -16.84 -1.94
N SER A 346 0.09 -16.21 -1.31
CA SER A 346 -0.99 -16.93 -0.63
C SER A 346 -1.85 -17.71 -1.61
N GLY A 347 -2.19 -17.13 -2.77
CA GLY A 347 -2.88 -17.82 -3.85
C GLY A 347 -2.07 -19.01 -4.38
N LEU A 348 -0.78 -18.81 -4.65
CA LEU A 348 0.11 -19.88 -5.11
C LEU A 348 0.17 -21.05 -4.12
N LEU A 349 0.30 -20.76 -2.83
CA LEU A 349 0.29 -21.79 -1.77
C LEU A 349 -1.06 -22.52 -1.70
N HIS A 350 -2.17 -21.79 -1.71
CA HIS A 350 -3.51 -22.36 -1.64
C HIS A 350 -3.76 -23.36 -2.78
N TYR A 351 -3.46 -22.96 -4.00
CA TYR A 351 -3.70 -23.79 -5.17
C TYR A 351 -2.71 -24.96 -5.28
N SER A 352 -1.46 -24.80 -4.81
CA SER A 352 -0.51 -25.91 -4.74
C SER A 352 -0.91 -26.99 -3.72
N HIS A 353 -1.48 -26.61 -2.58
CA HIS A 353 -2.03 -27.55 -1.60
C HIS A 353 -3.23 -28.34 -2.15
N LYS A 354 -4.10 -27.68 -2.90
CA LYS A 354 -5.29 -28.33 -3.49
C LYS A 354 -4.92 -29.42 -4.49
N VAL A 355 -3.89 -29.20 -5.33
CA VAL A 355 -3.36 -30.22 -6.25
C VAL A 355 -2.87 -31.46 -5.50
N LEU A 356 -2.17 -31.27 -4.39
CA LEU A 356 -1.60 -32.37 -3.60
C LEU A 356 -2.67 -33.18 -2.86
N SER A 357 -3.68 -32.52 -2.30
CA SER A 357 -4.77 -33.20 -1.60
C SER A 357 -5.61 -34.06 -2.55
N HIS A 358 -5.87 -33.59 -3.77
CA HIS A 358 -6.56 -34.40 -4.79
C HIS A 358 -5.74 -35.62 -5.23
N SER A 359 -4.41 -35.49 -5.35
CA SER A 359 -3.53 -36.60 -5.72
C SER A 359 -3.38 -37.64 -4.60
N SER A 360 -3.50 -37.27 -3.35
CA SER A 360 -3.49 -38.20 -2.23
C SER A 360 -4.82 -38.92 -2.07
N LEU A 361 -5.95 -38.24 -2.29
CA LEU A 361 -7.29 -38.84 -2.21
C LEU A 361 -7.52 -39.87 -3.33
N SER A 362 -7.13 -39.57 -4.56
CA SER A 362 -7.20 -40.54 -5.67
C SER A 362 -6.36 -41.78 -5.41
N ARG A 363 -5.19 -41.65 -4.76
CA ARG A 363 -4.37 -42.80 -4.32
C ARG A 363 -5.04 -43.65 -3.24
N SER A 364 -5.71 -43.03 -2.26
CA SER A 364 -6.41 -43.77 -1.21
C SER A 364 -7.60 -44.58 -1.77
N ILE A 365 -8.28 -44.03 -2.76
CA ILE A 365 -9.39 -44.72 -3.48
C ILE A 365 -8.86 -45.89 -4.33
N GLU A 366 -7.72 -45.72 -5.05
CA GLU A 366 -7.10 -46.78 -5.86
C GLU A 366 -6.52 -47.93 -4.99
N LEU A 367 -6.08 -47.66 -3.77
CA LEU A 367 -5.51 -48.64 -2.85
C LEU A 367 -6.56 -49.33 -1.96
N GLY A 368 -7.86 -48.97 -2.11
CA GLY A 368 -8.95 -49.63 -1.37
C GLY A 368 -8.90 -49.42 0.16
N THR A 369 -8.24 -48.36 0.62
CA THR A 369 -8.06 -48.07 2.09
C THR A 369 -9.04 -47.04 2.62
N VAL A 370 -10.22 -46.91 1.99
CA VAL A 370 -11.39 -46.19 2.51
C VAL A 370 -12.61 -47.09 2.51
#